data_1cd680c6eff78633ed87411c70b4e485
#
_entry.id   1cd680c6eff78633ed87411c70b4e485
#
_cell.length_a   1.000
_cell.length_b   1.000
_cell.length_c   1.000
_cell.angle_alpha   90.00
_cell.angle_beta   90.00
_cell.angle_gamma   90.00
#
_symmetry.space_group_name_H-M   'P 1'
#
loop_
_entity.id
_entity.type
_entity.pdbx_description
1 polymer ?
#
loop_
_entity_poly.entity_id
_entity_poly.type
_entity_poly.pdbx_seq_one_letter_code
_entity_poly.pdbx_strand_id
1 'polypeptide(L)'
;MEIQIFTESLIKKAKLSGRYSTADSYLSTLHRLQLFTNAPDMHFDKITPELIKAFEQHLFQKGLFDNTVSLYMRMLRSIFNQAVTAGVATLNTKEIFENVFVGCDATAKRAIKPVLINQLLETDLSHCPQLEFSRDMFLLSFYLQGIPFVDLAYLRKSNVNGNILIYRRQKTGQQLYITIEKCAAKIIKRYACRCKDSAYLLPILTATGETGYRQYKSALRLYNKHLHRISDLIKITPQLTSYVARHTWASTARENGIPVSIISTGMGQSSEKVTYVYLESLDNKTMSDANKKVISAVTSKRKNITKKKSLTY
;
A
#
# COMPACT_ATOMS: atom_id res chain seq x y z
N MET A 1 1.06 -34.15 12.95
CA MET A 1 1.60 -32.92 13.60
C MET A 1 0.48 -31.91 13.79
N GLU A 2 0.49 -31.21 14.91
CA GLU A 2 -0.48 -30.13 15.20
C GLU A 2 -0.25 -28.91 14.34
N ILE A 3 -1.36 -28.28 13.90
CA ILE A 3 -1.33 -27.06 13.10
C ILE A 3 -0.68 -25.92 13.87
N GLN A 4 -0.93 -25.85 15.19
CA GLN A 4 -0.35 -24.83 16.07
C GLN A 4 1.19 -24.92 16.06
N ILE A 5 1.75 -26.06 16.41
CA ILE A 5 3.21 -26.27 16.52
C ILE A 5 3.91 -25.91 15.21
N PHE A 6 3.35 -26.37 14.09
CA PHE A 6 3.90 -26.06 12.77
C PHE A 6 3.81 -24.56 12.45
N THR A 7 2.66 -23.94 12.69
CA THR A 7 2.46 -22.50 12.41
C THR A 7 3.36 -21.63 13.28
N GLU A 8 3.57 -21.99 14.54
CA GLU A 8 4.52 -21.29 15.43
C GLU A 8 5.95 -21.36 14.89
N SER A 9 6.34 -22.50 14.31
CA SER A 9 7.64 -22.63 13.65
C SER A 9 7.78 -21.67 12.45
N LEU A 10 6.72 -21.52 11.65
CA LEU A 10 6.67 -20.57 10.54
C LEU A 10 6.71 -19.12 11.01
N ILE A 11 6.02 -18.80 12.11
CA ILE A 11 6.05 -17.48 12.75
C ILE A 11 7.48 -17.15 13.19
N LYS A 12 8.15 -18.07 13.86
CA LYS A 12 9.56 -17.92 14.29
C LYS A 12 10.47 -17.69 13.08
N LYS A 13 10.35 -18.50 12.04
CA LYS A 13 11.12 -18.36 10.79
C LYS A 13 10.86 -17.01 10.11
N ALA A 14 9.61 -16.55 10.07
CA ALA A 14 9.26 -15.25 9.49
C ALA A 14 9.88 -14.10 10.29
N LYS A 15 9.83 -14.14 11.63
CA LYS A 15 10.47 -13.14 12.51
C LYS A 15 11.97 -13.09 12.34
N LEU A 16 12.64 -14.21 12.31
CA LEU A 16 14.10 -14.32 12.08
C LEU A 16 14.52 -13.73 10.72
N SER A 17 13.64 -13.82 9.71
CA SER A 17 13.84 -13.23 8.38
C SER A 17 13.38 -11.77 8.29
N GLY A 18 13.01 -11.10 9.39
CA GLY A 18 12.49 -9.74 9.41
C GLY A 18 11.08 -9.57 8.81
N ARG A 19 10.38 -10.66 8.46
CA ARG A 19 9.03 -10.63 7.86
C ARG A 19 7.94 -10.58 8.94
N TYR A 20 8.03 -9.58 9.82
CA TYR A 20 7.15 -9.44 10.97
C TYR A 20 5.66 -9.34 10.61
N SER A 21 5.32 -8.65 9.52
CA SER A 21 3.92 -8.56 9.07
C SER A 21 3.35 -9.92 8.63
N THR A 22 4.17 -10.77 8.04
CA THR A 22 3.78 -12.16 7.70
C THR A 22 3.58 -12.98 8.97
N ALA A 23 4.48 -12.83 9.95
CA ALA A 23 4.36 -13.47 11.25
C ALA A 23 3.06 -13.08 11.97
N ASP A 24 2.73 -11.78 11.99
CA ASP A 24 1.45 -11.29 12.55
C ASP A 24 0.24 -11.89 11.82
N SER A 25 0.32 -12.02 10.49
CA SER A 25 -0.78 -12.60 9.69
C SER A 25 -0.96 -14.10 10.01
N TYR A 26 0.11 -14.86 10.12
CA TYR A 26 0.03 -16.27 10.53
C TYR A 26 -0.55 -16.42 11.93
N LEU A 27 -0.06 -15.63 12.90
CA LEU A 27 -0.55 -15.66 14.28
C LEU A 27 -2.05 -15.32 14.35
N SER A 28 -2.47 -14.26 13.67
CA SER A 28 -3.87 -13.83 13.64
C SER A 28 -4.77 -14.91 13.00
N THR A 29 -4.29 -15.56 11.94
CA THR A 29 -5.02 -16.63 11.24
C THR A 29 -5.16 -17.87 12.11
N LEU A 30 -4.06 -18.30 12.75
CA LEU A 30 -4.07 -19.43 13.68
C LEU A 30 -5.06 -19.20 14.82
N HIS A 31 -4.99 -18.04 15.47
CA HIS A 31 -5.89 -17.69 16.56
C HIS A 31 -7.37 -17.70 16.14
N ARG A 32 -7.69 -17.19 14.94
CA ARG A 32 -9.06 -17.23 14.40
C ARG A 32 -9.54 -18.65 14.13
N LEU A 33 -8.68 -19.51 13.60
CA LEU A 33 -9.01 -20.91 13.37
C LEU A 33 -9.26 -21.65 14.69
N GLN A 34 -8.39 -21.47 15.69
CA GLN A 34 -8.52 -22.06 17.01
C GLN A 34 -9.82 -21.64 17.71
N LEU A 35 -10.17 -20.36 17.65
CA LEU A 35 -11.43 -19.86 18.19
C LEU A 35 -12.67 -20.46 17.51
N PHE A 36 -12.57 -20.73 16.21
CA PHE A 36 -13.67 -21.35 15.46
C PHE A 36 -13.81 -22.83 15.77
N THR A 37 -12.71 -23.58 15.80
CA THR A 37 -12.72 -25.03 16.00
C THR A 37 -12.84 -25.43 17.46
N ASN A 38 -12.54 -24.53 18.38
CA ASN A 38 -12.38 -24.80 19.82
C ASN A 38 -11.40 -25.95 20.09
N ALA A 39 -10.43 -26.17 19.21
CA ALA A 39 -9.45 -27.25 19.25
C ALA A 39 -8.04 -26.68 19.00
N PRO A 40 -7.32 -26.24 20.04
CA PRO A 40 -5.97 -25.70 19.90
C PRO A 40 -4.96 -26.75 19.39
N ASP A 41 -5.15 -28.00 19.71
CA ASP A 41 -4.32 -29.16 19.37
C ASP A 41 -4.71 -29.87 18.06
N MET A 42 -5.53 -29.19 17.22
CA MET A 42 -5.99 -29.76 15.96
C MET A 42 -4.82 -30.20 15.05
N HIS A 43 -4.91 -31.41 14.56
CA HIS A 43 -3.97 -31.99 13.59
C HIS A 43 -4.36 -31.70 12.15
N PHE A 44 -3.38 -31.72 11.23
CA PHE A 44 -3.62 -31.49 9.80
C PHE A 44 -4.56 -32.51 9.14
N ASP A 45 -4.62 -33.72 9.62
CA ASP A 45 -5.51 -34.80 9.12
C ASP A 45 -7.00 -34.52 9.35
N LYS A 46 -7.33 -33.61 10.24
CA LYS A 46 -8.71 -33.14 10.50
C LYS A 46 -9.18 -32.04 9.57
N ILE A 47 -8.32 -31.56 8.70
CA ILE A 47 -8.66 -30.47 7.76
C ILE A 47 -9.37 -31.07 6.55
N THR A 48 -10.61 -30.66 6.35
CA THR A 48 -11.45 -31.03 5.18
C THR A 48 -11.93 -29.79 4.44
N PRO A 49 -12.34 -29.93 3.16
CA PRO A 49 -12.96 -28.84 2.42
C PRO A 49 -14.16 -28.21 3.14
N GLU A 50 -15.00 -29.06 3.76
CA GLU A 50 -16.20 -28.62 4.51
C GLU A 50 -15.82 -27.78 5.72
N LEU A 51 -14.80 -28.19 6.48
CA LEU A 51 -14.31 -27.43 7.63
C LEU A 51 -13.83 -26.03 7.22
N ILE A 52 -13.05 -25.95 6.14
CA ILE A 52 -12.52 -24.66 5.64
C ILE A 52 -13.65 -23.79 5.10
N LYS A 53 -14.64 -24.38 4.40
CA LYS A 53 -15.82 -23.64 3.96
C LYS A 53 -16.67 -23.14 5.13
N ALA A 54 -16.87 -23.96 6.16
CA ALA A 54 -17.57 -23.55 7.38
C ALA A 54 -16.82 -22.43 8.13
N PHE A 55 -15.48 -22.46 8.16
CA PHE A 55 -14.68 -21.40 8.74
C PHE A 55 -14.79 -20.09 7.95
N GLU A 56 -14.78 -20.13 6.62
CA GLU A 56 -15.04 -18.97 5.78
C GLU A 56 -16.41 -18.34 6.11
N GLN A 57 -17.48 -19.15 6.13
CA GLN A 57 -18.83 -18.70 6.47
C GLN A 57 -18.90 -18.10 7.87
N HIS A 58 -18.24 -18.70 8.84
CA HIS A 58 -18.16 -18.16 10.20
C HIS A 58 -17.51 -16.77 10.22
N LEU A 59 -16.45 -16.54 9.45
CA LEU A 59 -15.79 -15.23 9.37
C LEU A 59 -16.75 -14.18 8.78
N PHE A 60 -17.54 -14.52 7.75
CA PHE A 60 -18.57 -13.63 7.22
C PHE A 60 -19.69 -13.34 8.23
N GLN A 61 -20.15 -14.35 8.97
CA GLN A 61 -21.14 -14.17 10.03
C GLN A 61 -20.65 -13.26 11.17
N LYS A 62 -19.33 -13.21 11.41
CA LYS A 62 -18.68 -12.25 12.32
C LYS A 62 -18.55 -10.83 11.73
N GLY A 63 -19.10 -10.57 10.55
CA GLY A 63 -19.11 -9.26 9.91
C GLY A 63 -17.79 -8.86 9.27
N LEU A 64 -16.90 -9.80 8.95
CA LEU A 64 -15.63 -9.49 8.27
C LEU A 64 -15.89 -9.23 6.77
N PHE A 65 -15.22 -8.22 6.22
CA PHE A 65 -15.26 -7.91 4.79
C PHE A 65 -14.52 -8.95 3.95
N ASP A 66 -14.93 -9.14 2.69
CA ASP A 66 -14.44 -10.12 1.74
C ASP A 66 -12.91 -10.17 1.66
N ASN A 67 -12.26 -9.01 1.52
CA ASN A 67 -10.79 -8.93 1.47
C ASN A 67 -10.10 -9.38 2.76
N THR A 68 -10.77 -9.26 3.91
CA THR A 68 -10.26 -9.75 5.20
C THR A 68 -10.41 -11.25 5.31
N VAL A 69 -11.57 -11.80 4.91
CA VAL A 69 -11.79 -13.24 4.84
C VAL A 69 -10.81 -13.89 3.88
N SER A 70 -10.67 -13.33 2.67
CA SER A 70 -9.69 -13.77 1.68
C SER A 70 -8.24 -13.76 2.21
N LEU A 71 -7.87 -12.76 3.03
CA LEU A 71 -6.55 -12.74 3.67
C LEU A 71 -6.35 -13.97 4.57
N TYR A 72 -7.33 -14.30 5.41
CA TYR A 72 -7.26 -15.47 6.28
C TYR A 72 -7.19 -16.77 5.47
N MET A 73 -8.01 -16.91 4.44
CA MET A 73 -7.99 -18.09 3.56
C MET A 73 -6.64 -18.25 2.85
N ARG A 74 -6.07 -17.17 2.33
CA ARG A 74 -4.73 -17.20 1.69
C ARG A 74 -3.62 -17.54 2.70
N MET A 75 -3.70 -17.06 3.94
CA MET A 75 -2.73 -17.39 4.96
C MET A 75 -2.82 -18.86 5.37
N LEU A 76 -4.03 -19.41 5.56
CA LEU A 76 -4.23 -20.84 5.81
C LEU A 76 -3.69 -21.68 4.66
N ARG A 77 -4.04 -21.35 3.42
CA ARG A 77 -3.51 -22.04 2.24
C ARG A 77 -1.98 -22.00 2.20
N SER A 78 -1.37 -20.87 2.58
CA SER A 78 0.09 -20.77 2.67
C SER A 78 0.68 -21.68 3.75
N ILE A 79 0.06 -21.74 4.94
CA ILE A 79 0.49 -22.64 6.03
C ILE A 79 0.40 -24.09 5.58
N PHE A 80 -0.73 -24.50 4.99
CA PHE A 80 -0.96 -25.87 4.55
C PHE A 80 -0.02 -26.30 3.41
N ASN A 81 0.20 -25.42 2.41
CA ASN A 81 1.17 -25.68 1.35
C ASN A 81 2.58 -25.89 1.91
N GLN A 82 2.99 -25.10 2.91
CA GLN A 82 4.29 -25.27 3.55
C GLN A 82 4.37 -26.57 4.37
N ALA A 83 3.27 -26.98 5.02
CA ALA A 83 3.21 -28.26 5.74
C ALA A 83 3.34 -29.46 4.79
N VAL A 84 2.68 -29.40 3.64
CA VAL A 84 2.82 -30.43 2.59
C VAL A 84 4.24 -30.47 2.04
N THR A 85 4.80 -29.30 1.71
CA THR A 85 6.19 -29.18 1.20
C THR A 85 7.23 -29.70 2.20
N ALA A 86 6.96 -29.55 3.50
CA ALA A 86 7.82 -30.04 4.57
C ALA A 86 7.60 -31.53 4.90
N GLY A 87 6.69 -32.23 4.22
CA GLY A 87 6.33 -33.62 4.50
C GLY A 87 5.59 -33.84 5.81
N VAL A 88 5.06 -32.79 6.40
CA VAL A 88 4.37 -32.80 7.72
C VAL A 88 2.90 -33.15 7.58
N ALA A 89 2.32 -32.92 6.43
CA ALA A 89 0.92 -33.19 6.12
C ALA A 89 0.76 -33.72 4.69
N THR A 90 -0.21 -34.62 4.50
CA THR A 90 -0.65 -35.12 3.19
C THR A 90 -2.01 -34.54 2.85
N LEU A 91 -2.02 -33.26 2.39
CA LEU A 91 -3.24 -32.51 2.08
C LEU A 91 -3.29 -32.17 0.58
N ASN A 92 -4.44 -32.36 -0.04
CA ASN A 92 -4.72 -31.76 -1.34
C ASN A 92 -5.21 -30.31 -1.14
N THR A 93 -4.26 -29.38 -0.98
CA THR A 93 -4.60 -27.96 -0.73
C THR A 93 -5.37 -27.32 -1.88
N LYS A 94 -5.27 -27.83 -3.11
CA LYS A 94 -6.05 -27.33 -4.25
C LYS A 94 -7.54 -27.63 -4.04
N GLU A 95 -7.88 -28.85 -3.67
CA GLU A 95 -9.23 -29.30 -3.39
C GLU A 95 -9.83 -28.60 -2.15
N ILE A 96 -9.06 -28.51 -1.05
CA ILE A 96 -9.48 -27.88 0.19
C ILE A 96 -9.90 -26.42 -0.01
N PHE A 97 -9.24 -25.67 -0.91
CA PHE A 97 -9.50 -24.25 -1.15
C PHE A 97 -10.22 -23.98 -2.48
N GLU A 98 -10.78 -24.99 -3.15
CA GLU A 98 -11.46 -24.83 -4.44
C GLU A 98 -12.68 -23.92 -4.33
N ASN A 99 -13.48 -24.10 -3.28
CA ASN A 99 -14.77 -23.43 -3.09
C ASN A 99 -14.72 -22.28 -2.08
N VAL A 100 -13.54 -21.71 -1.80
CA VAL A 100 -13.40 -20.56 -0.89
C VAL A 100 -12.86 -19.34 -1.60
N PHE A 101 -13.28 -18.16 -1.14
CA PHE A 101 -12.86 -16.90 -1.73
C PHE A 101 -11.42 -16.56 -1.33
N VAL A 102 -10.51 -16.63 -2.28
CA VAL A 102 -9.09 -16.24 -2.14
C VAL A 102 -8.73 -15.04 -3.04
N GLY A 103 -9.73 -14.42 -3.64
CA GLY A 103 -9.61 -13.26 -4.52
C GLY A 103 -9.31 -11.96 -3.80
N CYS A 104 -9.46 -10.86 -4.53
CA CYS A 104 -9.36 -9.50 -3.99
C CYS A 104 -10.41 -8.63 -4.67
N ASP A 105 -11.38 -8.18 -3.90
CA ASP A 105 -12.39 -7.25 -4.39
C ASP A 105 -11.84 -5.84 -4.52
N ALA A 106 -12.39 -5.11 -5.48
CA ALA A 106 -12.06 -3.72 -5.67
C ALA A 106 -12.47 -2.89 -4.45
N THR A 107 -11.54 -2.13 -3.92
CA THR A 107 -11.83 -1.20 -2.83
C THR A 107 -12.18 0.19 -3.38
N ALA A 108 -12.96 0.95 -2.63
CA ALA A 108 -13.30 2.33 -2.98
C ALA A 108 -12.03 3.16 -3.24
N LYS A 109 -12.07 3.97 -4.30
CA LYS A 109 -10.99 4.92 -4.61
C LYS A 109 -10.93 5.99 -3.53
N ARG A 110 -9.73 6.34 -3.10
CA ARG A 110 -9.50 7.21 -1.95
C ARG A 110 -8.67 8.45 -2.29
N ALA A 111 -8.46 8.72 -3.59
CA ALA A 111 -7.77 9.95 -4.01
C ALA A 111 -8.57 11.18 -3.60
N ILE A 112 -7.88 12.25 -3.21
CA ILE A 112 -8.46 13.57 -2.99
C ILE A 112 -8.05 14.52 -4.13
N LYS A 113 -8.84 15.54 -4.37
CA LYS A 113 -8.55 16.53 -5.42
C LYS A 113 -7.29 17.35 -5.07
N PRO A 114 -6.49 17.77 -6.05
CA PRO A 114 -5.28 18.57 -5.82
C PRO A 114 -5.52 19.86 -4.98
N VAL A 115 -6.69 20.48 -5.10
CA VAL A 115 -7.06 21.66 -4.29
C VAL A 115 -7.05 21.36 -2.79
N LEU A 116 -7.36 20.11 -2.37
CA LEU A 116 -7.33 19.70 -0.97
C LEU A 116 -5.90 19.52 -0.45
N ILE A 117 -4.93 19.22 -1.32
CA ILE A 117 -3.50 19.24 -0.97
C ILE A 117 -3.06 20.66 -0.63
N ASN A 118 -3.51 21.67 -1.40
CA ASN A 118 -3.21 23.07 -1.10
C ASN A 118 -3.86 23.50 0.22
N GLN A 119 -5.11 23.10 0.47
CA GLN A 119 -5.79 23.37 1.75
C GLN A 119 -5.01 22.76 2.94
N LEU A 120 -4.49 21.55 2.79
CA LEU A 120 -3.63 20.91 3.80
C LEU A 120 -2.34 21.70 4.06
N LEU A 121 -1.73 22.25 2.99
CA LEU A 121 -0.52 23.08 3.09
C LEU A 121 -0.77 24.39 3.86
N GLU A 122 -1.91 25.02 3.63
CA GLU A 122 -2.29 26.30 4.20
C GLU A 122 -2.86 26.20 5.62
N THR A 123 -3.24 24.98 6.05
CA THR A 123 -3.82 24.78 7.38
C THR A 123 -2.77 25.00 8.46
N ASP A 124 -3.03 25.98 9.35
CA ASP A 124 -2.18 26.22 10.51
C ASP A 124 -2.44 25.15 11.60
N LEU A 125 -1.42 24.34 11.86
CA LEU A 125 -1.39 23.30 12.89
C LEU A 125 -0.25 23.54 13.90
N SER A 126 0.32 24.75 13.95
CA SER A 126 1.45 25.10 14.83
C SER A 126 1.14 24.89 16.30
N HIS A 127 -0.14 25.05 16.69
CA HIS A 127 -0.65 24.81 18.04
C HIS A 127 -0.73 23.31 18.42
N CYS A 128 -0.58 22.38 17.44
CA CYS A 128 -0.63 20.95 17.68
C CYS A 128 0.49 20.22 16.91
N PRO A 129 1.72 20.14 17.46
CA PRO A 129 2.90 19.59 16.79
C PRO A 129 2.72 18.15 16.26
N GLN A 130 1.85 17.34 16.90
CA GLN A 130 1.57 15.97 16.48
C GLN A 130 0.73 15.94 15.17
N LEU A 131 -0.24 16.84 15.05
CA LEU A 131 -1.04 16.97 13.83
C LEU A 131 -0.19 17.57 12.70
N GLU A 132 0.62 18.60 13.01
CA GLU A 132 1.56 19.19 12.07
C GLU A 132 2.52 18.13 11.51
N PHE A 133 3.14 17.33 12.37
CA PHE A 133 4.00 16.23 11.94
C PHE A 133 3.27 15.24 11.02
N SER A 134 2.03 14.88 11.38
CA SER A 134 1.25 13.93 10.58
C SER A 134 0.87 14.52 9.22
N ARG A 135 0.46 15.81 9.16
CA ARG A 135 0.26 16.52 7.89
C ARG A 135 1.52 16.51 7.04
N ASP A 136 2.66 16.85 7.63
CA ASP A 136 3.93 16.92 6.93
C ASP A 136 4.38 15.55 6.39
N MET A 137 4.15 14.47 7.12
CA MET A 137 4.41 13.10 6.63
C MET A 137 3.48 12.72 5.48
N PHE A 138 2.23 13.18 5.48
CA PHE A 138 1.29 12.99 4.38
C PHE A 138 1.75 13.73 3.12
N LEU A 139 2.11 15.00 3.26
CA LEU A 139 2.64 15.81 2.17
C LEU A 139 3.98 15.26 1.64
N LEU A 140 4.86 14.81 2.53
CA LEU A 140 6.12 14.18 2.13
C LEU A 140 5.88 12.89 1.36
N SER A 141 4.92 12.06 1.78
CA SER A 141 4.50 10.89 1.01
C SER A 141 4.06 11.26 -0.40
N PHE A 142 3.22 12.29 -0.53
CA PHE A 142 2.77 12.78 -1.83
C PHE A 142 3.93 13.29 -2.69
N TYR A 143 4.81 14.14 -2.15
CA TYR A 143 5.95 14.71 -2.88
C TYR A 143 7.01 13.67 -3.29
N LEU A 144 7.10 12.57 -2.57
CA LEU A 144 7.99 11.45 -2.88
C LEU A 144 7.25 10.33 -3.65
N GLN A 145 6.45 10.72 -4.66
CA GLN A 145 5.77 9.79 -5.59
C GLN A 145 4.82 8.80 -4.89
N GLY A 146 4.17 9.24 -3.82
CA GLY A 146 3.26 8.40 -3.05
C GLY A 146 3.98 7.27 -2.28
N ILE A 147 5.16 7.54 -1.74
CA ILE A 147 5.89 6.58 -0.91
C ILE A 147 5.02 6.10 0.26
N PRO A 148 4.85 4.79 0.49
CA PRO A 148 4.07 4.29 1.61
C PRO A 148 4.66 4.69 2.97
N PHE A 149 3.81 4.86 3.99
CA PHE A 149 4.27 5.22 5.33
C PHE A 149 5.27 4.22 5.93
N VAL A 150 5.15 2.92 5.59
CA VAL A 150 6.14 1.92 5.99
C VAL A 150 7.52 2.26 5.43
N ASP A 151 7.60 2.60 4.14
CA ASP A 151 8.88 2.94 3.51
C ASP A 151 9.42 4.25 4.10
N LEU A 152 8.57 5.29 4.30
CA LEU A 152 8.97 6.53 5.00
C LEU A 152 9.56 6.27 6.38
N ALA A 153 8.93 5.41 7.17
CA ALA A 153 9.36 5.11 8.53
C ALA A 153 10.76 4.47 8.59
N TYR A 154 11.08 3.65 7.59
CA TYR A 154 12.37 2.95 7.52
C TYR A 154 13.44 3.68 6.71
N LEU A 155 13.17 4.88 6.16
CA LEU A 155 14.20 5.67 5.47
C LEU A 155 15.36 6.00 6.41
N ARG A 156 16.56 5.81 5.91
CA ARG A 156 17.81 6.15 6.59
C ARG A 156 18.46 7.39 5.98
N LYS A 157 19.28 8.10 6.72
CA LYS A 157 20.11 9.21 6.20
C LYS A 157 20.98 8.78 5.03
N SER A 158 21.49 7.54 5.05
CA SER A 158 22.29 6.94 3.96
C SER A 158 21.48 6.68 2.68
N ASN A 159 20.16 6.78 2.71
CA ASN A 159 19.35 6.71 1.50
C ASN A 159 19.35 8.01 0.68
N VAL A 160 19.87 9.12 1.24
CA VAL A 160 19.93 10.41 0.55
C VAL A 160 21.33 10.60 -0.01
N ASN A 161 21.41 10.76 -1.33
CA ASN A 161 22.64 11.07 -2.04
C ASN A 161 22.44 12.36 -2.85
N GLY A 162 22.97 13.47 -2.35
CA GLY A 162 22.69 14.79 -2.90
C GLY A 162 21.18 15.12 -2.81
N ASN A 163 20.56 15.33 -3.96
CA ASN A 163 19.11 15.55 -4.07
C ASN A 163 18.33 14.31 -4.51
N ILE A 164 18.93 13.12 -4.46
CA ILE A 164 18.29 11.87 -4.86
C ILE A 164 18.07 10.98 -3.64
N LEU A 165 16.83 10.53 -3.43
CA LEU A 165 16.48 9.49 -2.49
C LEU A 165 16.59 8.12 -3.18
N ILE A 166 17.44 7.24 -2.65
CA ILE A 166 17.65 5.87 -3.15
C ILE A 166 17.25 4.91 -2.05
N TYR A 167 16.19 4.13 -2.27
CA TYR A 167 15.72 3.18 -1.26
C TYR A 167 15.12 1.92 -1.89
N ARG A 168 15.05 0.84 -1.11
CA ARG A 168 14.35 -0.39 -1.50
C ARG A 168 13.00 -0.46 -0.80
N ARG A 169 11.95 -0.74 -1.56
CA ARG A 169 10.60 -0.92 -1.02
C ARG A 169 10.53 -2.10 -0.06
N GLN A 170 9.98 -1.89 1.12
CA GLN A 170 9.79 -2.95 2.13
C GLN A 170 8.94 -4.12 1.62
N LYS A 171 7.94 -3.85 0.79
CA LYS A 171 7.01 -4.88 0.31
C LYS A 171 7.54 -5.68 -0.89
N THR A 172 8.23 -5.06 -1.82
CA THR A 172 8.60 -5.66 -3.12
C THR A 172 10.10 -5.85 -3.30
N GLY A 173 10.92 -5.23 -2.46
CA GLY A 173 12.38 -5.21 -2.61
C GLY A 173 12.89 -4.37 -3.80
N GLN A 174 11.99 -3.77 -4.58
CA GLN A 174 12.36 -2.95 -5.73
C GLN A 174 13.10 -1.70 -5.29
N GLN A 175 14.22 -1.39 -5.95
CA GLN A 175 14.97 -0.17 -5.73
C GLN A 175 14.36 0.99 -6.50
N LEU A 176 14.20 2.11 -5.84
CA LEU A 176 13.63 3.34 -6.40
C LEU A 176 14.62 4.50 -6.26
N TYR A 177 14.55 5.40 -7.23
CA TYR A 177 15.32 6.64 -7.30
C TYR A 177 14.32 7.78 -7.40
N ILE A 178 14.28 8.66 -6.41
CA ILE A 178 13.32 9.77 -6.37
C ILE A 178 14.10 11.07 -6.17
N THR A 179 13.91 12.04 -7.06
CA THR A 179 14.45 13.39 -6.87
C THR A 179 13.73 14.06 -5.69
N ILE A 180 14.50 14.57 -4.75
CA ILE A 180 13.99 15.31 -3.60
C ILE A 180 13.78 16.76 -4.02
N GLU A 181 12.57 17.09 -4.39
CA GLU A 181 12.16 18.44 -4.75
C GLU A 181 12.21 19.39 -3.55
N LYS A 182 12.31 20.70 -3.79
CA LYS A 182 12.42 21.73 -2.74
C LYS A 182 11.36 21.62 -1.64
N CYS A 183 10.12 21.29 -2.00
CA CYS A 183 9.02 21.07 -1.05
C CYS A 183 9.27 19.90 -0.11
N ALA A 184 9.75 18.76 -0.62
CA ALA A 184 10.11 17.60 0.17
C ALA A 184 11.34 17.88 1.04
N ALA A 185 12.38 18.52 0.48
CA ALA A 185 13.59 18.89 1.21
C ALA A 185 13.29 19.80 2.41
N LYS A 186 12.36 20.76 2.27
CA LYS A 186 11.92 21.63 3.37
C LYS A 186 11.33 20.85 4.53
N ILE A 187 10.50 19.84 4.26
CA ILE A 187 9.93 18.98 5.29
C ILE A 187 11.03 18.13 5.96
N ILE A 188 11.89 17.48 5.18
CA ILE A 188 12.99 16.67 5.72
C ILE A 188 13.87 17.50 6.63
N LYS A 189 14.26 18.72 6.20
CA LYS A 189 15.09 19.64 6.98
C LYS A 189 14.42 20.06 8.28
N ARG A 190 13.08 20.29 8.31
CA ARG A 190 12.32 20.66 9.51
C ARG A 190 12.49 19.65 10.64
N TYR A 191 12.56 18.35 10.31
CA TYR A 191 12.66 17.29 11.29
C TYR A 191 14.08 16.74 11.51
N ALA A 192 15.07 17.24 10.79
CA ALA A 192 16.46 16.75 10.86
C ALA A 192 17.07 16.84 12.27
N CYS A 193 16.76 17.88 13.02
CA CYS A 193 17.26 18.08 14.40
C CYS A 193 16.76 16.99 15.36
N ARG A 194 15.53 16.46 15.14
CA ARG A 194 14.97 15.36 15.94
C ARG A 194 15.62 14.01 15.66
N CYS A 195 16.40 13.90 14.58
CA CYS A 195 17.08 12.69 14.16
C CYS A 195 18.60 12.79 14.29
N LYS A 196 19.15 13.80 14.99
CA LYS A 196 20.60 14.08 15.01
C LYS A 196 21.41 12.82 15.31
N ASP A 197 21.04 12.07 16.34
CA ASP A 197 21.74 10.88 16.82
C ASP A 197 21.14 9.57 16.29
N SER A 198 20.23 9.62 15.31
CA SER A 198 19.58 8.48 14.71
C SER A 198 20.11 8.20 13.31
N ALA A 199 20.19 6.93 12.92
CA ALA A 199 20.44 6.54 11.54
C ALA A 199 19.24 6.79 10.61
N TYR A 200 18.03 6.96 11.17
CA TYR A 200 16.81 7.22 10.41
C TYR A 200 16.75 8.66 9.90
N LEU A 201 16.11 8.85 8.74
CA LEU A 201 15.93 10.17 8.14
C LEU A 201 14.83 10.99 8.84
N LEU A 202 13.81 10.31 9.36
CA LEU A 202 12.62 10.90 9.98
C LEU A 202 12.43 10.38 11.41
N PRO A 203 11.90 11.18 12.33
CA PRO A 203 11.74 10.81 13.74
C PRO A 203 10.52 9.90 13.98
N ILE A 204 10.45 8.77 13.24
CA ILE A 204 9.37 7.79 13.34
C ILE A 204 9.86 6.57 14.13
N LEU A 205 11.08 6.12 13.84
CA LEU A 205 11.70 4.96 14.48
C LEU A 205 12.99 5.35 15.20
N THR A 206 13.27 4.63 16.29
CA THR A 206 14.53 4.73 17.05
C THR A 206 15.24 3.38 17.15
N ALA A 207 14.52 2.27 16.97
CA ALA A 207 15.04 0.91 17.06
C ALA A 207 14.92 0.14 15.74
N THR A 208 15.65 -0.95 15.65
CA THR A 208 15.61 -1.90 14.53
C THR A 208 14.95 -3.22 14.95
N GLY A 209 14.85 -4.18 14.03
CA GLY A 209 14.31 -5.51 14.32
C GLY A 209 12.84 -5.49 14.77
N GLU A 210 12.48 -6.40 15.68
CA GLU A 210 11.10 -6.53 16.17
C GLU A 210 10.64 -5.28 16.94
N THR A 211 11.52 -4.67 17.73
CA THR A 211 11.21 -3.42 18.44
C THR A 211 10.88 -2.29 17.46
N GLY A 212 11.68 -2.12 16.41
CA GLY A 212 11.41 -1.15 15.35
C GLY A 212 10.10 -1.41 14.62
N TYR A 213 9.77 -2.69 14.38
CA TYR A 213 8.48 -3.06 13.80
C TYR A 213 7.30 -2.71 14.72
N ARG A 214 7.39 -2.93 16.01
CA ARG A 214 6.36 -2.53 17.00
C ARG A 214 6.19 -1.00 17.06
N GLN A 215 7.30 -0.26 17.02
CA GLN A 215 7.27 1.20 16.91
C GLN A 215 6.55 1.65 15.65
N TYR A 216 6.89 1.08 14.50
CA TYR A 216 6.21 1.34 13.22
C TYR A 216 4.68 1.10 13.31
N LYS A 217 4.25 -0.02 13.87
CA LYS A 217 2.81 -0.35 14.02
C LYS A 217 2.08 0.69 14.88
N SER A 218 2.69 1.11 15.95
CA SER A 218 2.15 2.14 16.84
C SER A 218 2.11 3.51 16.16
N ALA A 219 3.20 3.89 15.47
CA ALA A 219 3.30 5.13 14.71
C ALA A 219 2.26 5.18 13.57
N LEU A 220 2.06 4.08 12.82
CA LEU A 220 1.07 4.00 11.76
C LEU A 220 -0.37 4.21 12.30
N ARG A 221 -0.70 3.58 13.43
CA ARG A 221 -2.02 3.74 14.07
C ARG A 221 -2.24 5.18 14.50
N LEU A 222 -1.25 5.80 15.15
CA LEU A 222 -1.32 7.18 15.59
C LEU A 222 -1.39 8.15 14.40
N TYR A 223 -0.58 7.92 13.39
CA TYR A 223 -0.60 8.69 12.15
C TYR A 223 -1.98 8.70 11.48
N ASN A 224 -2.62 7.53 11.30
CA ASN A 224 -3.97 7.48 10.74
C ASN A 224 -5.00 8.18 11.65
N LYS A 225 -4.90 8.04 12.97
CA LYS A 225 -5.76 8.77 13.92
C LYS A 225 -5.62 10.30 13.77
N HIS A 226 -4.40 10.79 13.60
CA HIS A 226 -4.15 12.22 13.40
C HIS A 226 -4.66 12.68 12.03
N LEU A 227 -4.48 11.90 10.96
CA LEU A 227 -5.00 12.22 9.64
C LEU A 227 -6.53 12.32 9.63
N HIS A 228 -7.24 11.43 10.35
CA HIS A 228 -8.69 11.55 10.52
C HIS A 228 -9.06 12.87 11.22
N ARG A 229 -8.39 13.22 12.32
CA ARG A 229 -8.62 14.51 13.01
C ARG A 229 -8.38 15.71 12.09
N ILE A 230 -7.34 15.67 11.27
CA ILE A 230 -7.07 16.73 10.29
C ILE A 230 -8.21 16.79 9.28
N SER A 231 -8.69 15.63 8.78
CA SER A 231 -9.83 15.59 7.85
C SER A 231 -11.08 16.23 8.44
N ASP A 232 -11.38 15.96 9.70
CA ASP A 232 -12.53 16.51 10.40
C ASP A 232 -12.39 18.03 10.58
N LEU A 233 -11.19 18.52 10.94
CA LEU A 233 -10.90 19.95 11.13
C LEU A 233 -11.11 20.77 9.85
N ILE A 234 -10.69 20.23 8.71
CA ILE A 234 -10.75 20.95 7.41
C ILE A 234 -11.82 20.37 6.48
N LYS A 235 -12.69 19.51 6.98
CA LYS A 235 -13.84 18.93 6.28
C LYS A 235 -13.46 18.25 4.95
N ILE A 236 -12.38 17.47 4.92
CA ILE A 236 -11.97 16.69 3.76
C ILE A 236 -12.74 15.34 3.69
N THR A 237 -13.28 15.07 2.51
CA THR A 237 -13.89 13.78 2.14
C THR A 237 -13.24 13.26 0.84
N PRO A 238 -12.84 11.98 0.76
CA PRO A 238 -12.83 10.96 1.83
C PRO A 238 -11.82 11.28 2.94
N GLN A 239 -12.02 10.69 4.13
CA GLN A 239 -11.09 10.87 5.25
C GLN A 239 -9.66 10.46 4.89
N LEU A 240 -8.69 11.27 5.33
CA LEU A 240 -7.28 11.01 5.08
C LEU A 240 -6.80 9.78 5.84
N THR A 241 -6.06 8.94 5.14
CA THR A 241 -5.30 7.82 5.70
C THR A 241 -3.91 7.80 5.08
N SER A 242 -3.03 6.98 5.63
CA SER A 242 -1.66 6.80 5.10
C SER A 242 -1.60 6.41 3.62
N TYR A 243 -2.67 5.83 3.06
CA TYR A 243 -2.75 5.43 1.66
C TYR A 243 -3.30 6.52 0.73
N VAL A 244 -4.05 7.50 1.26
CA VAL A 244 -4.68 8.57 0.45
C VAL A 244 -3.64 9.38 -0.31
N ALA A 245 -2.50 9.71 0.29
CA ALA A 245 -1.41 10.43 -0.39
C ALA A 245 -0.94 9.69 -1.66
N ARG A 246 -0.80 8.37 -1.57
CA ARG A 246 -0.39 7.52 -2.69
C ARG A 246 -1.45 7.41 -3.78
N HIS A 247 -2.72 7.26 -3.40
CA HIS A 247 -3.83 7.29 -4.34
C HIS A 247 -3.91 8.64 -5.06
N THR A 248 -3.78 9.73 -4.31
CA THR A 248 -3.83 11.10 -4.84
C THR A 248 -2.71 11.35 -5.82
N TRP A 249 -1.46 10.98 -5.49
CA TRP A 249 -0.33 11.14 -6.41
C TRP A 249 -0.56 10.38 -7.72
N ALA A 250 -0.98 9.12 -7.65
CA ALA A 250 -1.21 8.29 -8.83
C ALA A 250 -2.35 8.84 -9.71
N SER A 251 -3.48 9.23 -9.11
CA SER A 251 -4.62 9.79 -9.83
C SER A 251 -4.28 11.14 -10.46
N THR A 252 -3.61 12.03 -9.71
CA THR A 252 -3.15 13.33 -10.23
C THR A 252 -2.16 13.16 -11.38
N ALA A 253 -1.22 12.21 -11.28
CA ALA A 253 -0.28 11.92 -12.37
C ALA A 253 -1.03 11.48 -13.64
N ARG A 254 -2.02 10.59 -13.50
CA ARG A 254 -2.84 10.13 -14.62
C ARG A 254 -3.68 11.26 -15.23
N GLU A 255 -4.31 12.10 -14.43
CA GLU A 255 -5.08 13.28 -14.88
C GLU A 255 -4.22 14.24 -15.68
N ASN A 256 -2.93 14.35 -15.35
CA ASN A 256 -1.94 15.14 -16.09
C ASN A 256 -1.33 14.38 -17.29
N GLY A 257 -1.90 13.25 -17.70
CA GLY A 257 -1.51 12.53 -18.90
C GLY A 257 -0.24 11.69 -18.76
N ILE A 258 0.26 11.46 -17.53
CA ILE A 258 1.43 10.60 -17.32
C ILE A 258 1.04 9.14 -17.64
N PRO A 259 1.80 8.43 -18.48
CA PRO A 259 1.55 7.01 -18.80
C PRO A 259 1.53 6.12 -17.56
N VAL A 260 0.63 5.12 -17.55
CA VAL A 260 0.49 4.20 -16.40
C VAL A 260 1.78 3.42 -16.14
N SER A 261 2.56 3.11 -17.18
CA SER A 261 3.88 2.48 -17.05
C SER A 261 4.85 3.32 -16.21
N ILE A 262 4.89 4.63 -16.44
CA ILE A 262 5.73 5.57 -15.66
C ILE A 262 5.20 5.68 -14.23
N ILE A 263 3.87 5.80 -14.04
CA ILE A 263 3.25 5.83 -12.72
C ILE A 263 3.60 4.53 -11.96
N SER A 264 3.45 3.39 -12.59
CA SER A 264 3.75 2.06 -12.02
C SER A 264 5.20 1.96 -11.55
N THR A 265 6.12 2.38 -12.41
CA THR A 265 7.57 2.40 -12.13
C THR A 265 7.87 3.35 -10.97
N GLY A 266 7.38 4.59 -11.00
CA GLY A 266 7.58 5.58 -9.94
C GLY A 266 7.01 5.16 -8.59
N MET A 267 5.90 4.43 -8.59
CA MET A 267 5.33 3.82 -7.38
C MET A 267 6.05 2.54 -6.94
N GLY A 268 6.95 1.96 -7.73
CA GLY A 268 7.61 0.68 -7.44
C GLY A 268 6.61 -0.47 -7.37
N GLN A 269 5.70 -0.57 -8.32
CA GLN A 269 4.75 -1.68 -8.43
C GLN A 269 5.36 -2.81 -9.27
N SER A 270 4.98 -4.05 -8.97
CA SER A 270 5.44 -5.23 -9.71
C SER A 270 4.81 -5.36 -11.10
N SER A 271 3.69 -4.68 -11.35
CA SER A 271 3.00 -4.65 -12.64
C SER A 271 2.03 -3.47 -12.73
N GLU A 272 1.71 -3.04 -13.94
CA GLU A 272 0.70 -2.01 -14.20
C GLU A 272 -0.69 -2.42 -13.69
N LYS A 273 -1.04 -3.70 -13.73
CA LYS A 273 -2.31 -4.23 -13.19
C LYS A 273 -2.52 -3.82 -11.73
N VAL A 274 -1.45 -3.86 -10.91
CA VAL A 274 -1.50 -3.40 -9.50
C VAL A 274 -1.72 -1.89 -9.43
N THR A 275 -1.19 -1.12 -10.39
CA THR A 275 -1.34 0.34 -10.44
C THR A 275 -2.79 0.75 -10.69
N TYR A 276 -3.53 0.03 -11.50
CA TYR A 276 -4.96 0.30 -11.76
C TYR A 276 -5.84 0.25 -10.51
N VAL A 277 -5.41 -0.44 -9.45
CA VAL A 277 -6.09 -0.42 -8.15
C VAL A 277 -6.11 0.99 -7.53
N TYR A 278 -5.09 1.81 -7.82
CA TYR A 278 -4.96 3.18 -7.30
C TYR A 278 -5.61 4.23 -8.19
N LEU A 279 -5.83 3.91 -9.48
CA LEU A 279 -6.35 4.86 -10.46
C LEU A 279 -7.88 4.86 -10.47
N GLU A 280 -8.47 6.04 -10.63
CA GLU A 280 -9.89 6.15 -10.92
C GLU A 280 -10.18 5.70 -12.36
N SER A 281 -11.43 5.28 -12.64
CA SER A 281 -11.88 5.03 -14.00
C SER A 281 -11.85 6.34 -14.80
N LEU A 282 -11.51 6.26 -16.10
CA LEU A 282 -11.59 7.41 -16.98
C LEU A 282 -13.06 7.82 -17.12
N ASP A 283 -13.34 9.11 -16.94
CA ASP A 283 -14.65 9.66 -17.20
C ASP A 283 -14.88 9.89 -18.73
N ASN A 284 -16.13 10.06 -19.11
CA ASN A 284 -16.53 10.26 -20.51
C ASN A 284 -15.88 11.53 -21.12
N LYS A 285 -15.61 12.56 -20.30
CA LYS A 285 -14.97 13.80 -20.75
C LYS A 285 -13.51 13.52 -21.15
N THR A 286 -12.75 12.83 -20.31
CA THR A 286 -11.36 12.44 -20.59
C THR A 286 -11.28 11.58 -21.86
N MET A 287 -12.21 10.62 -22.04
CA MET A 287 -12.29 9.83 -23.28
C MET A 287 -12.59 10.68 -24.50
N SER A 288 -13.52 11.64 -24.38
CA SER A 288 -13.87 12.56 -25.47
C SER A 288 -12.68 13.47 -25.85
N ASP A 289 -11.97 14.00 -24.87
CA ASP A 289 -10.82 14.87 -25.10
C ASP A 289 -9.62 14.10 -25.69
N ALA A 290 -9.40 12.86 -25.25
CA ALA A 290 -8.43 11.98 -25.87
C ALA A 290 -8.78 11.72 -27.36
N ASN A 291 -10.04 11.42 -27.65
CA ASN A 291 -10.50 11.18 -29.03
C ASN A 291 -10.33 12.43 -29.90
N LYS A 292 -10.66 13.64 -29.39
CA LYS A 292 -10.41 14.91 -30.09
C LYS A 292 -8.94 15.09 -30.46
N LYS A 293 -8.00 14.76 -29.52
CA LYS A 293 -6.56 14.82 -29.80
C LYS A 293 -6.15 13.86 -30.91
N VAL A 294 -6.67 12.63 -30.90
CA VAL A 294 -6.41 11.64 -31.96
C VAL A 294 -6.92 12.15 -33.32
N ILE A 295 -8.16 12.64 -33.37
CA ILE A 295 -8.76 13.19 -34.58
C ILE A 295 -7.93 14.39 -35.08
N SER A 296 -7.56 15.33 -34.22
CA SER A 296 -6.79 16.51 -34.59
C SER A 296 -5.40 16.17 -35.14
N ALA A 297 -4.75 15.14 -34.63
CA ALA A 297 -3.44 14.68 -35.12
C ALA A 297 -3.50 14.16 -36.58
N VAL A 298 -4.64 13.62 -36.99
CA VAL A 298 -4.85 13.16 -38.39
C VAL A 298 -5.31 14.30 -39.29
N THR A 299 -6.20 15.16 -38.79
CA THR A 299 -6.77 16.26 -39.59
C THR A 299 -5.79 17.43 -39.79
N SER A 300 -4.87 17.70 -38.84
CA SER A 300 -3.83 18.71 -38.98
C SER A 300 -2.81 18.40 -40.09
N LYS A 301 -2.52 17.10 -40.34
CA LYS A 301 -1.69 16.67 -41.49
C LYS A 301 -2.34 16.97 -42.84
N ARG A 302 -3.68 16.92 -42.95
CA ARG A 302 -4.39 17.28 -44.19
C ARG A 302 -4.30 18.77 -44.52
N LYS A 303 -4.36 19.69 -43.55
CA LYS A 303 -4.25 21.14 -43.75
C LYS A 303 -2.86 21.54 -44.27
N ASN A 304 -1.81 20.84 -43.94
CA ASN A 304 -0.44 21.09 -44.42
C ASN A 304 -0.20 20.56 -45.85
N ILE A 305 -0.92 19.54 -46.28
CA ILE A 305 -0.80 18.97 -47.62
C ILE A 305 -1.56 19.88 -48.63
N THR A 306 -2.72 20.42 -48.27
CA THR A 306 -3.51 21.34 -49.11
C THR A 306 -2.83 22.69 -49.25
N LYS A 307 -2.14 23.24 -48.19
CA LYS A 307 -1.37 24.46 -48.32
C LYS A 307 -0.11 24.35 -49.19
N LYS A 308 0.49 23.17 -49.35
CA LYS A 308 1.62 22.93 -50.26
C LYS A 308 1.21 22.79 -51.69
N LYS A 309 -0.05 22.42 -51.99
CA LYS A 309 -0.57 22.34 -53.38
C LYS A 309 -1.10 23.66 -53.93
N SER A 310 -1.34 24.67 -53.11
CA SER A 310 -1.80 26.03 -53.56
C SER A 310 -0.68 27.02 -53.77
N LEU A 311 0.60 26.64 -53.62
CA LEU A 311 1.78 27.46 -53.86
C LEU A 311 2.58 27.07 -55.11
N THR A 312 1.99 26.26 -56.00
CA THR A 312 2.59 25.85 -57.29
C THR A 312 1.59 26.04 -58.40
N TYR A 313 1.16 27.29 -58.63
CA TYR A 313 0.59 27.78 -59.85
C TYR A 313 0.96 29.27 -60.02
#